data_a75daa90f8d35a70a38bba314d6f6a90
#
_entry.id   a75daa90f8d35a70a38bba314d6f6a90
#
_cell.length_a   1.000
_cell.length_b   1.000
_cell.length_c   1.000
_cell.angle_alpha   90.00
_cell.angle_beta   90.00
_cell.angle_gamma   90.00
#
_symmetry.space_group_name_H-M   'P 1'
#
loop_
_entity.id
_entity.type
_entity.pdbx_description
1 polymer ?
#
loop_
_entity_poly.entity_id
_entity_poly.type
_entity_poly.pdbx_seq_one_letter_code
_entity_poly.pdbx_strand_id
1 'polypeptide(L)'
;MDNYIKCECMTKRLKGNIVLDNISLSVKKGEFLVLKGHNGSGKTMILRAISGLMRLNSGVVYIDNEIIGKQKQFPDSMGILIEYPSFIPGYTGFQNLKFLSSINNKISDEEIYNIIQRVGLDKTDKRKYKRYSLGMKQRLGIAQALMEQPKLLLLDEPTNALDSDGIKDVLDILKVEKAKGTTIVVASHDVHVLDNEMVDRIVHINNGKLVD
;
A
#
# COMPACT_ATOMS: atom_id res chain seq x y z
N MET A 1 -5.09 10.61 21.60
CA MET A 1 -5.51 10.21 20.24
C MET A 1 -5.05 8.78 20.06
N ASP A 2 -5.96 7.86 19.77
CA ASP A 2 -5.64 6.44 19.73
C ASP A 2 -4.86 6.08 18.46
N ASN A 3 -3.81 5.26 18.64
CA ASN A 3 -3.03 4.74 17.54
C ASN A 3 -3.90 3.74 16.76
N TYR A 4 -4.08 3.97 15.46
CA TYR A 4 -4.78 3.04 14.56
C TYR A 4 -3.92 1.82 14.24
N ILE A 5 -2.61 2.03 14.02
CA ILE A 5 -1.61 0.96 13.91
C ILE A 5 -0.65 1.08 15.09
N LYS A 6 -0.35 -0.04 15.75
CA LYS A 6 0.68 -0.12 16.78
C LYS A 6 1.51 -1.38 16.54
N CYS A 7 2.78 -1.18 16.26
CA CYS A 7 3.76 -2.25 16.13
C CYS A 7 4.67 -2.23 17.36
N GLU A 8 4.84 -3.35 18.00
CA GLU A 8 5.68 -3.50 19.21
C GLU A 8 6.77 -4.53 18.97
N CYS A 9 8.02 -4.10 19.06
CA CYS A 9 9.23 -4.94 19.04
C CYS A 9 9.24 -5.96 17.88
N MET A 10 8.78 -5.54 16.69
CA MET A 10 8.72 -6.42 15.52
C MET A 10 10.10 -6.90 15.12
N THR A 11 10.32 -8.21 15.14
CA THR A 11 11.55 -8.84 14.66
C THR A 11 11.22 -9.92 13.65
N LYS A 12 11.95 -9.91 12.54
CA LYS A 12 11.84 -10.93 11.50
C LYS A 12 13.20 -11.38 10.99
N ARG A 13 13.37 -12.70 10.91
CA ARG A 13 14.53 -13.34 10.27
C ARG A 13 14.08 -14.08 9.02
N LEU A 14 14.80 -13.92 7.93
CA LEU A 14 14.61 -14.66 6.69
C LEU A 14 15.94 -15.29 6.27
N LYS A 15 15.96 -16.59 6.07
CA LYS A 15 17.17 -17.36 5.66
C LYS A 15 18.40 -17.01 6.53
N GLY A 16 18.20 -16.86 7.84
CA GLY A 16 19.28 -16.52 8.79
C GLY A 16 19.55 -15.03 8.98
N ASN A 17 19.15 -14.18 8.05
CA ASN A 17 19.39 -12.72 8.12
C ASN A 17 18.23 -12.03 8.85
N ILE A 18 18.56 -11.06 9.71
CA ILE A 18 17.57 -10.18 10.35
C ILE A 18 17.14 -9.13 9.32
N VAL A 19 15.85 -9.11 8.97
CA VAL A 19 15.26 -8.14 8.04
C VAL A 19 14.41 -7.08 8.73
N LEU A 20 13.94 -7.36 9.95
CA LEU A 20 13.39 -6.39 10.91
C LEU A 20 14.03 -6.68 12.27
N ASP A 21 14.57 -5.66 12.92
CA ASP A 21 15.26 -5.77 14.19
C ASP A 21 14.65 -4.83 15.22
N ASN A 22 13.77 -5.38 16.07
CA ASN A 22 13.13 -4.69 17.19
C ASN A 22 12.40 -3.39 16.78
N ILE A 23 11.65 -3.42 15.68
CA ILE A 23 10.90 -2.26 15.19
C ILE A 23 9.68 -1.99 16.06
N SER A 24 9.60 -0.81 16.65
CA SER A 24 8.39 -0.29 17.31
C SER A 24 7.93 0.98 16.62
N LEU A 25 6.69 0.97 16.11
CA LEU A 25 6.12 2.04 15.29
C LEU A 25 4.64 2.20 15.59
N SER A 26 4.15 3.43 15.66
CA SER A 26 2.72 3.70 15.74
C SER A 26 2.27 4.64 14.63
N VAL A 27 1.02 4.51 14.18
CA VAL A 27 0.39 5.39 13.19
C VAL A 27 -0.99 5.79 13.72
N LYS A 28 -1.29 7.08 13.71
CA LYS A 28 -2.61 7.58 14.13
C LYS A 28 -3.65 7.35 13.04
N LYS A 29 -4.92 7.33 13.41
CA LYS A 29 -6.00 7.26 12.44
C LYS A 29 -5.98 8.49 11.53
N GLY A 30 -6.05 8.26 10.20
CA GLY A 30 -5.98 9.31 9.19
C GLY A 30 -4.57 9.90 8.96
N GLU A 31 -3.53 9.39 9.64
CA GLU A 31 -2.14 9.83 9.43
C GLU A 31 -1.61 9.33 8.08
N PHE A 32 -0.86 10.18 7.40
CA PHE A 32 -0.05 9.82 6.24
C PHE A 32 1.42 9.67 6.68
N LEU A 33 1.84 8.43 6.85
CA LEU A 33 3.22 8.07 7.21
C LEU A 33 4.02 7.66 5.98
N VAL A 34 5.24 8.16 5.86
CA VAL A 34 6.20 7.67 4.87
C VAL A 34 7.34 6.91 5.56
N LEU A 35 7.59 5.69 5.09
CA LEU A 35 8.75 4.89 5.45
C LEU A 35 9.86 5.18 4.43
N LYS A 36 10.91 5.90 4.84
CA LYS A 36 12.04 6.28 3.99
C LYS A 36 13.25 5.39 4.26
N GLY A 37 13.92 4.96 3.21
CA GLY A 37 15.16 4.19 3.30
C GLY A 37 15.59 3.66 1.94
N HIS A 38 16.83 3.23 1.83
CA HIS A 38 17.35 2.63 0.60
C HIS A 38 16.68 1.29 0.25
N ASN A 39 16.87 0.79 -0.95
CA ASN A 39 16.36 -0.52 -1.34
C ASN A 39 16.98 -1.61 -0.47
N GLY A 40 16.14 -2.52 0.05
CA GLY A 40 16.56 -3.56 0.99
C GLY A 40 16.66 -3.11 2.46
N SER A 41 16.32 -1.86 2.80
CA SER A 41 16.36 -1.38 4.19
C SER A 41 15.33 -2.00 5.14
N GLY A 42 14.28 -2.66 4.59
CA GLY A 42 13.21 -3.30 5.38
C GLY A 42 11.82 -2.66 5.25
N LYS A 43 11.65 -1.59 4.44
CA LYS A 43 10.36 -0.90 4.23
C LYS A 43 9.22 -1.86 3.85
N THR A 44 9.43 -2.63 2.77
CA THR A 44 8.49 -3.64 2.28
C THR A 44 8.15 -4.68 3.37
N MET A 45 9.15 -5.07 4.19
CA MET A 45 8.92 -6.03 5.28
C MET A 45 8.02 -5.45 6.38
N ILE A 46 8.13 -4.15 6.68
CA ILE A 46 7.21 -3.47 7.61
C ILE A 46 5.79 -3.48 7.03
N LEU A 47 5.60 -3.11 5.75
CA LEU A 47 4.28 -3.16 5.11
C LEU A 47 3.69 -4.58 5.11
N ARG A 48 4.50 -5.61 4.85
CA ARG A 48 4.07 -7.02 4.91
C ARG A 48 3.70 -7.47 6.32
N ALA A 49 4.37 -6.95 7.35
CA ALA A 49 4.03 -7.25 8.74
C ALA A 49 2.69 -6.59 9.13
N ILE A 50 2.53 -5.29 8.81
CA ILE A 50 1.30 -4.54 9.07
C ILE A 50 0.09 -5.17 8.35
N SER A 51 0.26 -5.58 7.11
CA SER A 51 -0.82 -6.21 6.31
C SER A 51 -1.20 -7.62 6.75
N GLY A 52 -0.41 -8.29 7.61
CA GLY A 52 -0.63 -9.69 7.97
C GLY A 52 -0.09 -10.70 6.95
N LEU A 53 0.54 -10.24 5.86
CA LEU A 53 1.15 -11.11 4.84
C LEU A 53 2.44 -11.77 5.32
N MET A 54 3.00 -11.34 6.46
CA MET A 54 4.23 -11.90 7.01
C MET A 54 4.09 -12.15 8.51
N ARG A 55 4.33 -13.39 8.94
CA ARG A 55 4.44 -13.72 10.37
C ARG A 55 5.78 -13.26 10.93
N LEU A 56 5.75 -12.59 12.07
CA LEU A 56 6.93 -12.17 12.82
C LEU A 56 7.57 -13.36 13.57
N ASN A 57 8.86 -13.26 13.88
CA ASN A 57 9.53 -14.15 14.82
C ASN A 57 9.23 -13.74 16.28
N SER A 58 9.21 -12.43 16.55
CA SER A 58 8.77 -11.85 17.82
C SER A 58 8.15 -10.48 17.58
N GLY A 59 7.46 -9.97 18.62
CA GLY A 59 6.71 -8.73 18.52
C GLY A 59 5.27 -8.95 18.08
N VAL A 60 4.52 -7.86 17.95
CA VAL A 60 3.09 -7.89 17.64
C VAL A 60 2.68 -6.64 16.84
N VAL A 61 1.67 -6.80 15.99
CA VAL A 61 1.02 -5.70 15.25
C VAL A 61 -0.44 -5.64 15.68
N TYR A 62 -0.85 -4.46 16.11
CA TYR A 62 -2.25 -4.11 16.38
C TYR A 62 -2.75 -3.18 15.29
N ILE A 63 -3.96 -3.43 14.79
CA ILE A 63 -4.71 -2.51 13.93
C ILE A 63 -6.12 -2.41 14.49
N ASP A 64 -6.53 -1.18 14.78
CA ASP A 64 -7.82 -0.88 15.43
C ASP A 64 -8.03 -1.73 16.71
N ASN A 65 -6.97 -1.85 17.54
CA ASN A 65 -6.89 -2.67 18.77
C ASN A 65 -6.95 -4.18 18.57
N GLU A 66 -6.96 -4.71 17.35
CA GLU A 66 -6.94 -6.14 17.07
C GLU A 66 -5.55 -6.64 16.67
N ILE A 67 -5.16 -7.80 17.18
CA ILE A 67 -3.85 -8.42 16.91
C ILE A 67 -3.89 -9.11 15.54
N ILE A 68 -3.09 -8.61 14.62
CA ILE A 68 -2.94 -9.19 13.29
C ILE A 68 -2.09 -10.47 13.35
N GLY A 69 -2.54 -11.49 12.62
CA GLY A 69 -1.93 -12.83 12.62
C GLY A 69 -2.30 -13.73 13.78
N LYS A 70 -3.15 -13.24 14.72
CA LYS A 70 -3.71 -14.02 15.83
C LYS A 70 -5.22 -13.91 15.93
N GLN A 71 -5.75 -12.72 16.26
CA GLN A 71 -7.19 -12.46 16.35
C GLN A 71 -7.81 -12.30 14.96
N LYS A 72 -7.13 -11.57 14.09
CA LYS A 72 -7.45 -11.46 12.67
C LYS A 72 -6.24 -11.78 11.81
N GLN A 73 -6.45 -12.51 10.73
CA GLN A 73 -5.36 -12.80 9.78
C GLN A 73 -4.94 -11.53 9.03
N PHE A 74 -5.91 -10.72 8.61
CA PHE A 74 -5.73 -9.48 7.85
C PHE A 74 -6.59 -8.36 8.43
N PRO A 75 -6.21 -7.08 8.25
CA PRO A 75 -7.08 -5.94 8.55
C PRO A 75 -8.39 -5.98 7.76
N ASP A 76 -9.51 -5.58 8.37
CA ASP A 76 -10.86 -5.67 7.75
C ASP A 76 -11.05 -4.80 6.50
N SER A 77 -10.41 -3.64 6.48
CA SER A 77 -10.58 -2.65 5.42
C SER A 77 -9.21 -2.12 5.01
N MET A 78 -8.55 -2.86 4.14
CA MET A 78 -7.19 -2.57 3.70
C MET A 78 -7.07 -2.62 2.18
N GLY A 79 -6.50 -1.57 1.60
CA GLY A 79 -5.97 -1.56 0.24
C GLY A 79 -4.46 -1.72 0.27
N ILE A 80 -3.94 -2.55 -0.61
CA ILE A 80 -2.52 -2.89 -0.59
C ILE A 80 -1.93 -2.93 -2.00
N LEU A 81 -0.76 -2.31 -2.15
CA LEU A 81 0.12 -2.45 -3.30
C LEU A 81 1.53 -2.71 -2.75
N ILE A 82 1.96 -3.97 -2.76
CA ILE A 82 3.31 -4.38 -2.34
C ILE A 82 3.99 -5.06 -3.52
N GLU A 83 5.20 -4.59 -3.82
CA GLU A 83 5.98 -5.03 -4.98
C GLU A 83 5.24 -4.74 -6.30
N TYR A 84 5.52 -5.51 -7.35
CA TYR A 84 4.89 -5.29 -8.64
C TYR A 84 3.49 -5.92 -8.69
N PRO A 85 2.47 -5.17 -9.14
CA PRO A 85 1.14 -5.73 -9.29
C PRO A 85 1.14 -6.88 -10.30
N SER A 86 0.56 -8.01 -9.90
CA SER A 86 0.47 -9.21 -10.72
C SER A 86 -1.00 -9.56 -10.96
N PHE A 87 -1.44 -9.40 -12.20
CA PHE A 87 -2.80 -9.67 -12.64
C PHE A 87 -2.83 -10.79 -13.68
N ILE A 88 -4.02 -11.28 -14.03
CA ILE A 88 -4.20 -12.32 -15.04
C ILE A 88 -3.82 -11.76 -16.41
N PRO A 89 -2.77 -12.29 -17.08
CA PRO A 89 -2.21 -11.66 -18.29
C PRO A 89 -3.18 -11.61 -19.47
N GLY A 90 -4.12 -12.57 -19.53
CA GLY A 90 -5.12 -12.71 -20.57
C GLY A 90 -6.39 -11.87 -20.37
N TYR A 91 -6.52 -11.16 -19.24
CA TYR A 91 -7.67 -10.33 -18.94
C TYR A 91 -7.36 -8.85 -19.25
N THR A 92 -8.40 -8.04 -19.48
CA THR A 92 -8.28 -6.57 -19.51
C THR A 92 -8.09 -6.02 -18.10
N GLY A 93 -7.76 -4.73 -17.95
CA GLY A 93 -7.73 -4.08 -16.63
C GLY A 93 -9.07 -4.21 -15.90
N PHE A 94 -10.16 -3.89 -16.60
CA PHE A 94 -11.51 -4.06 -16.06
C PHE A 94 -11.81 -5.50 -15.61
N GLN A 95 -11.52 -6.49 -16.45
CA GLN A 95 -11.77 -7.91 -16.12
C GLN A 95 -10.98 -8.37 -14.89
N ASN A 96 -9.74 -7.89 -14.73
CA ASN A 96 -8.94 -8.19 -13.55
C ASN A 96 -9.56 -7.59 -12.27
N LEU A 97 -9.92 -6.31 -12.29
CA LEU A 97 -10.55 -5.67 -11.12
C LEU A 97 -11.93 -6.29 -10.82
N LYS A 98 -12.72 -6.61 -11.85
CA LYS A 98 -14.01 -7.29 -11.70
C LYS A 98 -13.87 -8.66 -11.06
N PHE A 99 -12.87 -9.44 -11.46
CA PHE A 99 -12.57 -10.74 -10.85
C PHE A 99 -12.24 -10.59 -9.36
N LEU A 100 -11.39 -9.62 -8.99
CA LEU A 100 -11.05 -9.36 -7.59
C LEU A 100 -12.24 -8.84 -6.79
N SER A 101 -13.05 -7.92 -7.34
CA SER A 101 -14.23 -7.39 -6.68
C SER A 101 -15.29 -8.46 -6.38
N SER A 102 -15.34 -9.53 -7.19
CA SER A 102 -16.29 -10.64 -7.00
C SER A 102 -16.02 -11.46 -5.73
N ILE A 103 -14.84 -11.34 -5.13
CA ILE A 103 -14.50 -12.02 -3.87
C ILE A 103 -15.35 -11.47 -2.72
N ASN A 104 -15.49 -10.15 -2.65
CA ASN A 104 -16.22 -9.46 -1.58
C ASN A 104 -17.59 -8.96 -1.99
N ASN A 105 -17.86 -8.84 -3.29
CA ASN A 105 -19.08 -8.29 -3.89
C ASN A 105 -19.48 -6.90 -3.34
N LYS A 106 -18.48 -6.04 -3.06
CA LYS A 106 -18.70 -4.73 -2.43
C LYS A 106 -18.89 -3.58 -3.41
N ILE A 107 -18.47 -3.74 -4.66
CA ILE A 107 -18.45 -2.68 -5.66
C ILE A 107 -19.08 -3.11 -6.98
N SER A 108 -19.74 -2.19 -7.63
CA SER A 108 -20.41 -2.34 -8.93
C SER A 108 -19.43 -2.22 -10.10
N ASP A 109 -19.86 -2.59 -11.30
CA ASP A 109 -19.10 -2.40 -12.53
C ASP A 109 -18.83 -0.92 -12.81
N GLU A 110 -19.78 -0.04 -12.49
CA GLU A 110 -19.62 1.40 -12.64
C GLU A 110 -18.51 1.95 -11.73
N GLU A 111 -18.45 1.51 -10.47
CA GLU A 111 -17.38 1.89 -9.55
C GLU A 111 -16.02 1.39 -10.04
N ILE A 112 -15.94 0.21 -10.67
CA ILE A 112 -14.71 -0.29 -11.29
C ILE A 112 -14.31 0.60 -12.47
N TYR A 113 -15.23 1.01 -13.33
CA TYR A 113 -14.91 1.96 -14.41
C TYR A 113 -14.44 3.30 -13.88
N ASN A 114 -15.07 3.80 -12.83
CA ASN A 114 -14.71 5.07 -12.21
C ASN A 114 -13.30 5.03 -11.59
N ILE A 115 -12.93 3.95 -10.90
CA ILE A 115 -11.58 3.83 -10.33
C ILE A 115 -10.50 3.69 -11.42
N ILE A 116 -10.76 2.96 -12.51
CA ILE A 116 -9.86 2.86 -13.65
C ILE A 116 -9.59 4.25 -14.25
N GLN A 117 -10.64 5.03 -14.46
CA GLN A 117 -10.51 6.40 -14.98
C GLN A 117 -9.78 7.32 -13.99
N ARG A 118 -10.06 7.18 -12.70
CA ARG A 118 -9.45 7.97 -11.62
C ARG A 118 -7.93 7.79 -11.55
N VAL A 119 -7.42 6.59 -11.84
CA VAL A 119 -5.97 6.35 -11.89
C VAL A 119 -5.34 6.69 -13.25
N GLY A 120 -6.06 7.39 -14.13
CA GLY A 120 -5.57 7.83 -15.44
C GLY A 120 -5.46 6.73 -16.47
N LEU A 121 -6.23 5.65 -16.34
CA LEU A 121 -6.37 4.61 -17.36
C LEU A 121 -7.66 4.82 -18.16
N ASP A 122 -7.63 4.46 -19.45
CA ASP A 122 -8.82 4.47 -20.29
C ASP A 122 -9.75 3.32 -19.89
N LYS A 123 -10.94 3.65 -19.35
CA LYS A 123 -11.95 2.67 -18.94
C LYS A 123 -12.48 1.81 -20.08
N THR A 124 -12.29 2.25 -21.34
CA THR A 124 -12.72 1.52 -22.54
C THR A 124 -11.62 0.63 -23.13
N ASP A 125 -10.40 0.64 -22.55
CA ASP A 125 -9.25 -0.10 -23.04
C ASP A 125 -9.51 -1.60 -23.04
N LYS A 126 -9.55 -2.21 -24.23
CA LYS A 126 -9.75 -3.64 -24.43
C LYS A 126 -8.45 -4.45 -24.49
N ARG A 127 -7.29 -3.77 -24.38
CA ARG A 127 -6.00 -4.45 -24.36
C ARG A 127 -5.91 -5.39 -23.16
N LYS A 128 -5.24 -6.53 -23.36
CA LYS A 128 -4.96 -7.48 -22.29
C LYS A 128 -3.81 -6.97 -21.41
N TYR A 129 -3.84 -7.29 -20.12
CA TYR A 129 -2.85 -6.85 -19.11
C TYR A 129 -1.40 -7.13 -19.55
N LYS A 130 -1.14 -8.24 -20.23
CA LYS A 130 0.19 -8.55 -20.78
C LYS A 130 0.74 -7.49 -21.76
N ARG A 131 -0.14 -6.65 -22.32
CA ARG A 131 0.23 -5.55 -23.23
C ARG A 131 0.30 -4.18 -22.55
N TYR A 132 0.07 -4.12 -21.23
CA TYR A 132 0.18 -2.88 -20.48
C TYR A 132 1.65 -2.49 -20.32
N SER A 133 1.95 -1.18 -20.43
CA SER A 133 3.24 -0.63 -20.01
C SER A 133 3.44 -0.81 -18.50
N LEU A 134 4.67 -0.61 -18.02
CA LEU A 134 4.94 -0.68 -16.58
C LEU A 134 4.12 0.37 -15.81
N GLY A 135 4.03 1.60 -16.30
CA GLY A 135 3.21 2.65 -15.69
C GLY A 135 1.71 2.30 -15.70
N MET A 136 1.17 1.71 -16.78
CA MET A 136 -0.21 1.24 -16.80
C MET A 136 -0.46 0.10 -15.78
N LYS A 137 0.50 -0.80 -15.60
CA LYS A 137 0.42 -1.86 -14.60
C LYS A 137 0.43 -1.28 -13.19
N GLN A 138 1.29 -0.30 -12.94
CA GLN A 138 1.36 0.41 -11.66
C GLN A 138 0.04 1.11 -11.34
N ARG A 139 -0.51 1.89 -12.30
CA ARG A 139 -1.81 2.54 -12.16
C ARG A 139 -2.95 1.53 -11.87
N LEU A 140 -2.96 0.38 -12.52
CA LEU A 140 -3.97 -0.67 -12.26
C LEU A 140 -3.80 -1.27 -10.85
N GLY A 141 -2.57 -1.43 -10.36
CA GLY A 141 -2.29 -1.86 -8.99
C GLY A 141 -2.79 -0.85 -7.94
N ILE A 142 -2.62 0.45 -8.21
CA ILE A 142 -3.18 1.52 -7.37
C ILE A 142 -4.73 1.48 -7.41
N ALA A 143 -5.33 1.28 -8.60
CA ALA A 143 -6.78 1.12 -8.72
C ALA A 143 -7.31 -0.04 -7.87
N GLN A 144 -6.63 -1.19 -7.90
CA GLN A 144 -6.97 -2.35 -7.07
C GLN A 144 -6.89 -2.03 -5.57
N ALA A 145 -5.84 -1.33 -5.14
CA ALA A 145 -5.71 -0.96 -3.72
C ALA A 145 -6.81 0.01 -3.25
N LEU A 146 -7.35 0.83 -4.14
CA LEU A 146 -8.35 1.86 -3.81
C LEU A 146 -9.81 1.42 -4.02
N MET A 147 -10.06 0.40 -4.84
CA MET A 147 -11.39 0.13 -5.40
C MET A 147 -12.48 -0.14 -4.34
N GLU A 148 -12.14 -0.69 -3.19
CA GLU A 148 -13.09 -0.97 -2.09
C GLU A 148 -13.10 0.12 -1.00
N GLN A 149 -12.58 1.31 -1.28
CA GLN A 149 -12.55 2.47 -0.37
C GLN A 149 -11.96 2.11 1.02
N PRO A 150 -10.71 1.65 1.10
CA PRO A 150 -10.13 1.12 2.32
C PRO A 150 -9.94 2.20 3.39
N LYS A 151 -10.04 1.81 4.67
CA LYS A 151 -9.66 2.65 5.83
C LYS A 151 -8.15 2.71 6.04
N LEU A 152 -7.44 1.69 5.57
CA LEU A 152 -5.97 1.57 5.61
C LEU A 152 -5.44 1.37 4.20
N LEU A 153 -4.49 2.18 3.78
CA LEU A 153 -3.81 2.07 2.49
C LEU A 153 -2.32 1.84 2.72
N LEU A 154 -1.81 0.72 2.22
CA LEU A 154 -0.39 0.34 2.30
C LEU A 154 0.20 0.28 0.89
N LEU A 155 1.14 1.16 0.58
CA LEU A 155 1.71 1.29 -0.75
C LEU A 155 3.24 1.18 -0.72
N ASP A 156 3.78 0.26 -1.49
CA ASP A 156 5.22 0.09 -1.68
C ASP A 156 5.65 0.72 -3.02
N GLU A 157 6.43 1.79 -2.95
CA GLU A 157 6.95 2.54 -4.10
C GLU A 157 5.86 2.86 -5.16
N PRO A 158 4.75 3.55 -4.79
CA PRO A 158 3.61 3.73 -5.67
C PRO A 158 3.89 4.57 -6.91
N THR A 159 4.95 5.38 -6.90
CA THR A 159 5.35 6.26 -8.01
C THR A 159 6.33 5.60 -8.98
N ASN A 160 6.80 4.39 -8.68
CA ASN A 160 7.73 3.68 -9.58
C ASN A 160 7.12 3.46 -10.96
N ALA A 161 7.97 3.62 -11.99
CA ALA A 161 7.62 3.46 -13.41
C ALA A 161 6.59 4.47 -13.95
N LEU A 162 6.32 5.54 -13.22
CA LEU A 162 5.49 6.66 -13.67
C LEU A 162 6.35 7.83 -14.15
N ASP A 163 5.84 8.57 -15.11
CA ASP A 163 6.36 9.87 -15.51
C ASP A 163 5.89 10.97 -14.55
N SER A 164 6.37 12.19 -14.73
CA SER A 164 6.06 13.33 -13.85
C SER A 164 4.57 13.58 -13.68
N ASP A 165 3.80 13.47 -14.77
CA ASP A 165 2.35 13.66 -14.73
C ASP A 165 1.69 12.50 -13.98
N GLY A 166 2.16 11.27 -14.20
CA GLY A 166 1.70 10.10 -13.46
C GLY A 166 1.98 10.14 -11.96
N ILE A 167 3.13 10.67 -11.57
CA ILE A 167 3.46 10.90 -10.15
C ILE A 167 2.47 11.90 -9.55
N LYS A 168 2.23 13.02 -10.24
CA LYS A 168 1.28 14.04 -9.79
C LYS A 168 -0.13 13.46 -9.63
N ASP A 169 -0.62 12.71 -10.63
CA ASP A 169 -1.93 12.06 -10.54
C ASP A 169 -2.06 11.17 -9.29
N VAL A 170 -1.01 10.37 -8.98
CA VAL A 170 -1.00 9.50 -7.80
C VAL A 170 -1.01 10.32 -6.52
N LEU A 171 -0.22 11.38 -6.43
CA LEU A 171 -0.19 12.26 -5.25
C LEU A 171 -1.55 12.95 -5.03
N ASP A 172 -2.20 13.42 -6.10
CA ASP A 172 -3.54 14.02 -6.02
C ASP A 172 -4.59 12.99 -5.53
N ILE A 173 -4.49 11.73 -5.99
CA ILE A 173 -5.34 10.64 -5.50
C ILE A 173 -5.11 10.41 -4.00
N LEU A 174 -3.86 10.33 -3.54
CA LEU A 174 -3.53 10.11 -2.13
C LEU A 174 -3.98 11.27 -1.25
N LYS A 175 -3.90 12.52 -1.75
CA LYS A 175 -4.43 13.71 -1.07
C LYS A 175 -5.94 13.61 -0.84
N VAL A 176 -6.68 13.15 -1.83
CA VAL A 176 -8.13 12.92 -1.71
C VAL A 176 -8.43 11.80 -0.71
N GLU A 177 -7.69 10.69 -0.73
CA GLU A 177 -7.89 9.60 0.24
C GLU A 177 -7.58 10.05 1.67
N LYS A 178 -6.49 10.81 1.88
CA LYS A 178 -6.17 11.40 3.19
C LYS A 178 -7.31 12.30 3.68
N ALA A 179 -7.84 13.16 2.82
CA ALA A 179 -8.94 14.06 3.17
C ALA A 179 -10.23 13.31 3.58
N LYS A 180 -10.42 12.08 3.12
CA LYS A 180 -11.50 11.17 3.56
C LYS A 180 -11.24 10.52 4.92
N GLY A 181 -10.05 10.70 5.50
CA GLY A 181 -9.64 10.10 6.77
C GLY A 181 -9.01 8.71 6.61
N THR A 182 -8.63 8.30 5.41
CA THR A 182 -7.88 7.05 5.19
C THR A 182 -6.51 7.16 5.85
N THR A 183 -6.12 6.15 6.62
CA THR A 183 -4.77 6.02 7.16
C THR A 183 -3.86 5.49 6.05
N ILE A 184 -2.76 6.18 5.78
CA ILE A 184 -1.90 5.88 4.63
C ILE A 184 -0.48 5.61 5.11
N VAL A 185 0.09 4.47 4.72
CA VAL A 185 1.51 4.16 4.94
C VAL A 185 2.15 3.89 3.58
N VAL A 186 3.11 4.73 3.21
CA VAL A 186 3.84 4.62 1.94
C VAL A 186 5.29 4.28 2.24
N ALA A 187 5.82 3.24 1.62
CA ALA A 187 7.26 3.03 1.54
C ALA A 187 7.77 3.74 0.27
N SER A 188 8.63 4.72 0.41
CA SER A 188 9.18 5.44 -0.75
C SER A 188 10.56 6.06 -0.47
N HIS A 189 11.31 6.24 -1.54
CA HIS A 189 12.52 7.05 -1.59
C HIS A 189 12.39 8.24 -2.57
N ASP A 190 11.21 8.40 -3.19
CA ASP A 190 10.90 9.44 -4.16
C ASP A 190 10.73 10.79 -3.46
N VAL A 191 11.51 11.78 -3.89
CA VAL A 191 11.49 13.15 -3.33
C VAL A 191 10.11 13.82 -3.47
N HIS A 192 9.37 13.55 -4.57
CA HIS A 192 8.03 14.09 -4.76
C HIS A 192 7.02 13.59 -3.71
N VAL A 193 7.22 12.38 -3.20
CA VAL A 193 6.42 11.84 -2.08
C VAL A 193 6.92 12.41 -0.76
N LEU A 194 8.24 12.44 -0.54
CA LEU A 194 8.85 12.86 0.72
C LEU A 194 8.61 14.34 1.03
N ASP A 195 8.71 15.21 0.04
CA ASP A 195 8.57 16.66 0.19
C ASP A 195 7.12 17.15 0.06
N ASN A 196 6.15 16.22 -0.03
CA ASN A 196 4.75 16.59 -0.20
C ASN A 196 4.12 17.04 1.14
N GLU A 197 3.46 18.20 1.12
CA GLU A 197 2.80 18.82 2.30
C GLU A 197 1.73 17.95 2.96
N MET A 198 1.19 16.93 2.25
CA MET A 198 0.22 16.00 2.83
C MET A 198 0.85 14.95 3.76
N VAL A 199 2.18 14.80 3.75
CA VAL A 199 2.88 13.84 4.61
C VAL A 199 2.95 14.38 6.04
N ASP A 200 2.37 13.64 6.98
CA ASP A 200 2.37 14.07 8.39
C ASP A 200 3.68 13.71 9.09
N ARG A 201 4.30 12.58 8.67
CA ARG A 201 5.52 12.08 9.30
C ARG A 201 6.33 11.19 8.37
N ILE A 202 7.64 11.34 8.46
CA ILE A 202 8.62 10.47 7.79
C ILE A 202 9.36 9.68 8.87
N VAL A 203 9.50 8.37 8.66
CA VAL A 203 10.27 7.48 9.52
C VAL A 203 11.39 6.86 8.68
N HIS A 204 12.60 7.03 9.15
CA HIS A 204 13.78 6.51 8.47
C HIS A 204 14.07 5.07 8.86
N ILE A 205 14.38 4.23 7.86
CA ILE A 205 14.67 2.82 8.05
C ILE A 205 16.03 2.50 7.41
N ASN A 206 16.89 1.87 8.18
CA ASN A 206 18.19 1.41 7.73
C ASN A 206 18.46 0.01 8.28
N ASN A 207 18.78 -0.94 7.40
CA ASN A 207 19.15 -2.32 7.77
C ASN A 207 18.19 -2.97 8.79
N GLY A 208 16.87 -2.81 8.56
CA GLY A 208 15.83 -3.39 9.40
C GLY A 208 15.62 -2.69 10.74
N LYS A 209 16.19 -1.50 10.97
CA LYS A 209 16.02 -0.70 12.18
C LYS A 209 15.43 0.67 11.85
N LEU A 210 14.69 1.24 12.81
CA LEU A 210 14.36 2.66 12.76
C LEU A 210 15.62 3.46 13.10
N VAL A 211 15.84 4.55 12.39
CA VAL A 211 16.90 5.51 12.64
C VAL A 211 16.27 6.89 12.80
N ASP A 212 16.81 7.68 13.72
CA ASP A 212 16.38 9.04 14.02
C ASP A 212 16.79 10.01 12.90
#